data_592e879bd8b8842032f6ecc3d95935db
#
_entry.id   592e879bd8b8842032f6ecc3d95935db
#
_cell.length_a   1.000
_cell.length_b   1.000
_cell.length_c   1.000
_cell.angle_alpha   90.00
_cell.angle_beta   90.00
_cell.angle_gamma   90.00
#
_symmetry.space_group_name_H-M   'P 1'
#
loop_
_entity.id
_entity.type
_entity.pdbx_description
1 polymer ?
#
loop_
_entity_poly.entity_id
_entity_poly.type
_entity_poly.pdbx_seq_one_letter_code
_entity_poly.pdbx_strand_id
1 'polypeptide(L)'
;LLEQAEREGARVFNKPRALRDHPEKLAILEFPQFTTPTLVTREAQAVRDFHAQHRDIILKPLDGMGGMGIFRVREDGMNLGSIIETLNRDGAQSLMVQKFLPAIAQGDKRILVIGGQPVPYALARIPQGGEVRGNLAAGGKGVAQPLSARDREIAEAIGPVLSRRGLLLVGLDVIGDCLTEINVTSPTCFQEITDQSGFDVAAMFIDALEAARMTSPLSGLDDEMT
;
A
#
# COMPACT_ATOMS: atom_id res chain seq x y z
N LEU A 1 -23.03 4.42 2.12
CA LEU A 1 -23.24 5.84 1.77
C LEU A 1 -22.66 6.16 0.39
N LEU A 2 -21.36 5.97 0.13
CA LEU A 2 -20.72 6.33 -1.14
C LEU A 2 -21.29 5.57 -2.36
N GLU A 3 -21.58 4.27 -2.22
CA GLU A 3 -22.27 3.51 -3.29
C GLU A 3 -23.71 3.96 -3.52
N GLN A 4 -24.39 4.45 -2.47
CA GLN A 4 -25.71 5.03 -2.64
C GLN A 4 -25.61 6.35 -3.40
N ALA A 5 -24.61 7.17 -3.10
CA ALA A 5 -24.34 8.40 -3.85
C ALA A 5 -24.07 8.11 -5.34
N GLU A 6 -23.29 7.05 -5.67
CA GLU A 6 -23.08 6.62 -7.06
C GLU A 6 -24.39 6.22 -7.74
N ARG A 7 -25.24 5.45 -7.08
CA ARG A 7 -26.58 5.10 -7.60
C ARG A 7 -27.47 6.31 -7.85
N GLU A 8 -27.28 7.36 -7.10
CA GLU A 8 -27.98 8.65 -7.24
C GLU A 8 -27.32 9.60 -8.26
N GLY A 9 -26.28 9.13 -8.99
CA GLY A 9 -25.62 9.86 -10.06
C GLY A 9 -24.36 10.63 -9.63
N ALA A 10 -23.92 10.55 -8.37
CA ALA A 10 -22.67 11.14 -7.94
C ALA A 10 -21.46 10.34 -8.49
N ARG A 11 -20.39 11.06 -8.85
CA ARG A 11 -19.13 10.45 -9.21
C ARG A 11 -18.22 10.38 -7.99
N VAL A 12 -17.84 9.17 -7.58
CA VAL A 12 -17.01 8.95 -6.40
C VAL A 12 -15.65 8.38 -6.83
N PHE A 13 -14.56 9.01 -6.42
CA PHE A 13 -13.17 8.60 -6.63
C PHE A 13 -12.43 8.52 -5.28
N ASN A 14 -11.77 7.40 -4.95
CA ASN A 14 -11.78 6.12 -5.70
C ASN A 14 -13.17 5.47 -5.64
N LYS A 15 -13.47 4.56 -6.60
CA LYS A 15 -14.74 3.83 -6.60
C LYS A 15 -14.95 3.07 -5.30
N PRO A 16 -16.11 3.21 -4.64
CA PRO A 16 -16.38 2.58 -3.34
C PRO A 16 -16.23 1.06 -3.35
N ARG A 17 -16.64 0.40 -4.44
CA ARG A 17 -16.46 -1.04 -4.59
C ARG A 17 -14.98 -1.42 -4.66
N ALA A 18 -14.19 -0.68 -5.45
CA ALA A 18 -12.76 -0.94 -5.58
C ALA A 18 -12.02 -0.78 -4.26
N LEU A 19 -12.41 0.17 -3.41
CA LEU A 19 -11.84 0.32 -2.06
C LEU A 19 -12.04 -0.93 -1.20
N ARG A 20 -13.20 -1.58 -1.29
CA ARG A 20 -13.48 -2.82 -0.55
C ARG A 20 -12.79 -4.04 -1.13
N ASP A 21 -12.66 -4.08 -2.46
CA ASP A 21 -12.06 -5.21 -3.16
C ASP A 21 -10.52 -5.22 -3.09
N HIS A 22 -9.89 -4.12 -2.58
CA HIS A 22 -8.44 -3.96 -2.47
C HIS A 22 -7.99 -3.67 -1.03
N PRO A 23 -8.03 -4.66 -0.12
CA PRO A 23 -7.42 -4.54 1.20
C PRO A 23 -5.91 -4.27 1.04
N GLU A 24 -5.43 -3.17 1.59
CA GLU A 24 -4.14 -2.55 1.31
C GLU A 24 -2.94 -3.50 1.41
N LYS A 25 -2.94 -4.37 2.43
CA LYS A 25 -1.87 -5.37 2.61
C LYS A 25 -2.05 -6.60 1.73
N LEU A 26 -3.29 -7.05 1.51
CA LEU A 26 -3.55 -8.26 0.71
C LEU A 26 -3.40 -8.02 -0.79
N ALA A 27 -3.69 -6.81 -1.27
CA ALA A 27 -3.63 -6.47 -2.70
C ALA A 27 -2.25 -6.70 -3.33
N ILE A 28 -1.17 -6.66 -2.54
CA ILE A 28 0.18 -6.95 -3.04
C ILE A 28 0.35 -8.40 -3.53
N LEU A 29 -0.47 -9.33 -3.04
CA LEU A 29 -0.40 -10.74 -3.44
C LEU A 29 -0.79 -10.97 -4.91
N GLU A 30 -1.45 -10.01 -5.53
CA GLU A 30 -1.72 -10.02 -6.97
C GLU A 30 -0.46 -9.72 -7.81
N PHE A 31 0.60 -9.19 -7.20
CA PHE A 31 1.84 -8.76 -7.83
C PHE A 31 3.08 -9.43 -7.20
N PRO A 32 3.11 -10.77 -7.13
CA PRO A 32 4.13 -11.51 -6.39
C PRO A 32 5.56 -11.24 -6.91
N GLN A 33 5.71 -10.87 -8.18
CA GLN A 33 7.01 -10.51 -8.80
C GLN A 33 7.63 -9.23 -8.24
N PHE A 34 6.84 -8.44 -7.52
CA PHE A 34 7.28 -7.19 -6.90
C PHE A 34 7.40 -7.27 -5.37
N THR A 35 6.99 -8.38 -4.76
CA THR A 35 6.99 -8.52 -3.30
C THR A 35 8.20 -9.30 -2.78
N THR A 36 8.54 -9.09 -1.52
CA THR A 36 9.40 -10.03 -0.78
C THR A 36 8.61 -11.32 -0.48
N PRO A 37 9.27 -12.45 -0.13
CA PRO A 37 8.56 -13.63 0.36
C PRO A 37 7.52 -13.24 1.40
N THR A 38 6.27 -13.60 1.14
CA THR A 38 5.10 -13.19 1.92
C THR A 38 4.21 -14.39 2.17
N LEU A 39 3.72 -14.53 3.40
CA LEU A 39 2.75 -15.53 3.83
C LEU A 39 1.60 -14.82 4.53
N VAL A 40 0.37 -15.21 4.22
CA VAL A 40 -0.82 -14.83 4.98
C VAL A 40 -1.43 -16.09 5.58
N THR A 41 -1.50 -16.15 6.89
CA THR A 41 -1.98 -17.33 7.61
C THR A 41 -2.53 -16.98 8.99
N ARG A 42 -3.34 -17.85 9.56
CA ARG A 42 -3.69 -17.85 10.98
C ARG A 42 -3.02 -19.01 11.75
N GLU A 43 -2.34 -19.90 11.03
CA GLU A 43 -1.73 -21.09 11.61
C GLU A 43 -0.37 -20.76 12.21
N ALA A 44 -0.23 -20.91 13.53
CA ALA A 44 1.00 -20.60 14.28
C ALA A 44 2.20 -21.40 13.76
N GLN A 45 1.99 -22.69 13.38
CA GLN A 45 3.07 -23.52 12.86
C GLN A 45 3.60 -22.99 11.53
N ALA A 46 2.73 -22.56 10.61
CA ALA A 46 3.14 -22.00 9.34
C ALA A 46 4.00 -20.72 9.51
N VAL A 47 3.70 -19.90 10.52
CA VAL A 47 4.54 -18.73 10.87
C VAL A 47 5.91 -19.17 11.38
N ARG A 48 5.98 -20.20 12.22
CA ARG A 48 7.26 -20.76 12.75
C ARG A 48 8.12 -21.33 11.61
N ASP A 49 7.50 -22.05 10.68
CA ASP A 49 8.20 -22.62 9.51
C ASP A 49 8.73 -21.52 8.61
N PHE A 50 7.96 -20.46 8.39
CA PHE A 50 8.38 -19.29 7.64
C PHE A 50 9.56 -18.57 8.33
N HIS A 51 9.53 -18.42 9.66
CA HIS A 51 10.66 -17.87 10.42
C HIS A 51 11.89 -18.77 10.32
N ALA A 52 11.74 -20.09 10.45
CA ALA A 52 12.86 -21.02 10.32
C ALA A 52 13.54 -20.92 8.93
N GLN A 53 12.76 -20.67 7.87
CA GLN A 53 13.26 -20.52 6.51
C GLN A 53 13.92 -19.16 6.27
N HIS A 54 13.34 -18.07 6.77
CA HIS A 54 13.75 -16.70 6.41
C HIS A 54 14.54 -15.97 7.50
N ARG A 55 14.56 -16.50 8.74
CA ARG A 55 15.36 -16.07 9.90
C ARG A 55 15.03 -14.69 10.47
N ASP A 56 14.82 -13.70 9.63
CA ASP A 56 14.49 -12.32 10.02
C ASP A 56 13.21 -11.92 9.30
N ILE A 57 12.14 -11.73 10.05
CA ILE A 57 10.80 -11.56 9.52
C ILE A 57 10.07 -10.38 10.16
N ILE A 58 9.07 -9.88 9.43
CA ILE A 58 8.09 -8.93 9.92
C ILE A 58 6.74 -9.64 10.04
N LEU A 59 6.07 -9.47 11.17
CA LEU A 59 4.69 -9.87 11.37
C LEU A 59 3.83 -8.60 11.49
N LYS A 60 2.68 -8.59 10.83
CA LYS A 60 1.76 -7.45 10.88
C LYS A 60 0.30 -7.90 10.78
N PRO A 61 -0.66 -7.20 11.42
CA PRO A 61 -2.08 -7.46 11.22
C PRO A 61 -2.46 -7.08 9.78
N LEU A 62 -3.55 -7.64 9.27
CA LEU A 62 -4.05 -7.32 7.92
C LEU A 62 -4.78 -5.97 7.88
N ASP A 63 -5.34 -5.56 8.99
CA ASP A 63 -5.98 -4.27 9.24
C ASP A 63 -5.06 -3.34 10.05
N GLY A 64 -5.47 -2.10 10.20
CA GLY A 64 -4.69 -1.09 10.92
C GLY A 64 -3.81 -0.25 10.00
N MET A 65 -3.33 0.88 10.55
CA MET A 65 -2.60 1.93 9.83
C MET A 65 -1.43 2.46 10.69
N GLY A 66 -0.57 3.30 10.08
CA GLY A 66 0.48 4.01 10.81
C GLY A 66 1.56 3.11 11.42
N GLY A 67 1.68 1.88 10.98
CA GLY A 67 2.67 0.93 11.49
C GLY A 67 2.29 0.27 12.82
N MET A 68 1.04 0.41 13.29
CA MET A 68 0.57 -0.26 14.51
C MET A 68 0.60 -1.78 14.35
N GLY A 69 1.07 -2.48 15.40
CA GLY A 69 1.10 -3.94 15.44
C GLY A 69 2.13 -4.57 14.50
N ILE A 70 3.12 -3.81 14.02
CA ILE A 70 4.22 -4.34 13.24
C ILE A 70 5.33 -4.79 14.18
N PHE A 71 5.70 -6.07 14.09
CA PHE A 71 6.78 -6.67 14.87
C PHE A 71 7.86 -7.24 13.96
N ARG A 72 9.11 -6.97 14.30
CA ARG A 72 10.25 -7.67 13.72
C ARG A 72 10.71 -8.78 14.65
N VAL A 73 10.84 -9.98 14.12
CA VAL A 73 11.41 -11.12 14.80
C VAL A 73 12.69 -11.52 14.09
N ARG A 74 13.82 -11.39 14.80
CA ARG A 74 15.14 -11.71 14.29
C ARG A 74 15.40 -13.22 14.37
N GLU A 75 16.60 -13.61 13.94
CA GLU A 75 17.04 -15.00 13.88
C GLU A 75 16.89 -15.79 15.20
N ASP A 76 17.04 -15.13 16.33
CA ASP A 76 16.87 -15.73 17.67
C ASP A 76 15.43 -16.13 18.00
N GLY A 77 14.45 -15.65 17.23
CA GLY A 77 13.04 -15.95 17.43
C GLY A 77 12.45 -15.38 18.72
N MET A 78 13.12 -14.42 19.35
CA MET A 78 12.67 -13.87 20.63
C MET A 78 11.23 -13.36 20.53
N ASN A 79 10.40 -13.79 21.48
CA ASN A 79 8.96 -13.44 21.60
C ASN A 79 8.07 -13.91 20.42
N LEU A 80 8.55 -14.72 19.47
CA LEU A 80 7.76 -15.15 18.31
C LEU A 80 6.42 -15.76 18.73
N GLY A 81 6.38 -16.61 19.76
CA GLY A 81 5.15 -17.22 20.24
C GLY A 81 4.13 -16.18 20.70
N SER A 82 4.51 -15.29 21.60
CA SER A 82 3.63 -14.25 22.14
C SER A 82 3.14 -13.27 21.06
N ILE A 83 4.00 -12.97 20.08
CA ILE A 83 3.61 -12.12 18.95
C ILE A 83 2.56 -12.80 18.08
N ILE A 84 2.72 -14.10 17.78
CA ILE A 84 1.74 -14.88 17.03
C ILE A 84 0.40 -14.88 17.78
N GLU A 85 0.37 -15.26 19.05
CA GLU A 85 -0.83 -15.30 19.88
C GLU A 85 -1.57 -13.95 19.91
N THR A 86 -0.80 -12.86 20.04
CA THR A 86 -1.35 -11.49 20.05
C THR A 86 -1.98 -11.12 18.71
N LEU A 87 -1.30 -11.41 17.60
CA LEU A 87 -1.74 -10.97 16.26
C LEU A 87 -2.82 -11.89 15.68
N ASN A 88 -2.72 -13.21 15.89
CA ASN A 88 -3.68 -14.15 15.36
C ASN A 88 -4.86 -14.44 16.30
N ARG A 89 -4.84 -13.88 17.53
CA ARG A 89 -5.87 -14.10 18.56
C ARG A 89 -6.19 -15.60 18.72
N ASP A 90 -5.19 -16.37 19.03
CA ASP A 90 -5.29 -17.83 19.17
C ASP A 90 -5.89 -18.53 17.93
N GLY A 91 -5.53 -18.08 16.74
CA GLY A 91 -5.98 -18.64 15.47
C GLY A 91 -7.31 -18.07 14.93
N ALA A 92 -7.91 -17.11 15.63
CA ALA A 92 -9.16 -16.48 15.19
C ALA A 92 -8.95 -15.48 14.04
N GLN A 93 -7.74 -14.90 13.89
CA GLN A 93 -7.42 -13.91 12.88
C GLN A 93 -6.21 -14.31 12.04
N SER A 94 -6.27 -14.00 10.75
CA SER A 94 -5.11 -14.10 9.86
C SER A 94 -4.17 -12.92 10.08
N LEU A 95 -2.88 -13.18 9.94
CA LEU A 95 -1.82 -12.17 9.94
C LEU A 95 -0.96 -12.31 8.69
N MET A 96 -0.20 -11.27 8.37
CA MET A 96 0.79 -11.30 7.30
C MET A 96 2.19 -11.44 7.88
N VAL A 97 2.98 -12.31 7.28
CA VAL A 97 4.40 -12.50 7.58
C VAL A 97 5.20 -12.21 6.33
N GLN A 98 6.24 -11.41 6.45
CA GLN A 98 7.14 -11.08 5.33
C GLN A 98 8.59 -11.23 5.75
N LYS A 99 9.45 -11.63 4.81
CA LYS A 99 10.90 -11.54 5.02
C LYS A 99 11.28 -10.08 5.27
N PHE A 100 12.08 -9.82 6.31
CA PHE A 100 12.55 -8.49 6.62
C PHE A 100 13.42 -7.91 5.50
N LEU A 101 13.23 -6.64 5.19
CA LEU A 101 13.96 -5.90 4.19
C LEU A 101 14.91 -4.90 4.86
N PRO A 102 16.23 -5.16 4.93
CA PRO A 102 17.20 -4.25 5.55
C PRO A 102 17.20 -2.85 4.91
N ALA A 103 16.80 -2.75 3.66
CA ALA A 103 16.67 -1.48 2.93
C ALA A 103 15.71 -0.48 3.59
N ILE A 104 14.89 -0.89 4.57
CA ILE A 104 14.08 0.03 5.38
C ILE A 104 14.92 1.14 6.04
N ALA A 105 16.18 0.88 6.32
CA ALA A 105 17.10 1.89 6.84
C ALA A 105 17.27 3.10 5.89
N GLN A 106 17.02 2.91 4.60
CA GLN A 106 17.04 3.97 3.58
C GLN A 106 15.66 4.60 3.37
N GLY A 107 14.64 4.08 4.01
CA GLY A 107 13.26 4.53 3.99
C GLY A 107 12.28 3.57 3.33
N ASP A 108 11.04 3.68 3.77
CA ASP A 108 9.85 3.13 3.13
C ASP A 108 9.32 4.20 2.16
N LYS A 109 9.45 3.96 0.87
CA LYS A 109 9.11 4.95 -0.17
C LYS A 109 7.61 4.93 -0.45
N ARG A 110 6.94 6.07 -0.26
CA ARG A 110 5.59 6.30 -0.78
C ARG A 110 5.68 6.80 -2.21
N ILE A 111 5.20 6.00 -3.16
CA ILE A 111 5.04 6.35 -4.56
C ILE A 111 3.57 6.62 -4.83
N LEU A 112 3.23 7.85 -5.22
CA LEU A 112 1.86 8.19 -5.59
C LEU A 112 1.62 7.82 -7.06
N VAL A 113 0.49 7.17 -7.31
CA VAL A 113 0.00 6.85 -8.66
C VAL A 113 -1.35 7.51 -8.84
N ILE A 114 -1.47 8.37 -9.84
CA ILE A 114 -2.62 9.21 -10.12
C ILE A 114 -3.11 8.92 -11.54
N GLY A 115 -4.36 8.53 -11.69
CA GLY A 115 -4.91 8.18 -13.02
C GLY A 115 -4.15 7.02 -13.69
N GLY A 116 -3.46 6.17 -12.92
CA GLY A 116 -2.62 5.09 -13.43
C GLY A 116 -1.19 5.50 -13.79
N GLN A 117 -0.82 6.79 -13.62
CA GLN A 117 0.51 7.32 -13.88
C GLN A 117 1.26 7.62 -12.57
N PRO A 118 2.52 7.23 -12.43
CA PRO A 118 3.28 7.56 -11.23
C PRO A 118 3.66 9.06 -11.20
N VAL A 119 3.57 9.65 -10.03
CA VAL A 119 4.25 10.92 -9.72
C VAL A 119 5.76 10.71 -9.87
N PRO A 120 6.52 11.62 -10.52
CA PRO A 120 7.94 11.38 -10.82
C PRO A 120 8.87 11.34 -9.60
N TYR A 121 8.34 11.62 -8.41
CA TYR A 121 9.04 11.60 -7.12
C TYR A 121 8.34 10.68 -6.12
N ALA A 122 9.11 10.01 -5.29
CA ALA A 122 8.65 9.29 -4.11
C ALA A 122 9.04 10.05 -2.84
N LEU A 123 8.31 9.83 -1.76
CA LEU A 123 8.72 10.27 -0.42
C LEU A 123 9.32 9.07 0.34
N ALA A 124 10.63 9.05 0.53
CA ALA A 124 11.28 8.09 1.41
C ALA A 124 11.02 8.49 2.87
N ARG A 125 10.31 7.65 3.61
CA ARG A 125 9.98 7.82 5.03
C ARG A 125 11.00 7.04 5.84
N ILE A 126 12.02 7.73 6.34
CA ILE A 126 13.19 7.13 7.00
C ILE A 126 12.90 6.94 8.48
N PRO A 127 12.98 5.71 9.02
CA PRO A 127 12.81 5.45 10.46
C PRO A 127 13.79 6.26 11.31
N GLN A 128 13.35 6.66 12.50
CA GLN A 128 14.14 7.42 13.46
C GLN A 128 14.19 6.69 14.81
N GLY A 129 15.19 6.98 15.63
CA GLY A 129 15.21 6.58 17.03
C GLY A 129 15.25 5.06 17.32
N GLY A 130 15.79 4.24 16.40
CA GLY A 130 15.83 2.78 16.56
C GLY A 130 14.54 2.05 16.17
N GLU A 131 13.54 2.76 15.66
CA GLU A 131 12.32 2.18 15.11
C GLU A 131 12.58 1.47 13.78
N VAL A 132 11.74 0.48 13.47
CA VAL A 132 11.71 -0.19 12.15
C VAL A 132 10.59 0.36 11.25
N ARG A 133 9.82 1.34 11.75
CA ARG A 133 8.67 1.94 11.06
C ARG A 133 9.07 3.29 10.47
N GLY A 134 8.92 3.44 9.15
CA GLY A 134 9.19 4.68 8.43
C GLY A 134 8.02 5.67 8.41
N ASN A 135 6.82 5.26 8.85
CA ASN A 135 5.62 6.08 8.77
C ASN A 135 5.81 7.46 9.42
N LEU A 136 5.40 8.54 8.75
CA LEU A 136 5.50 9.91 9.28
C LEU A 136 4.76 10.04 10.62
N ALA A 137 3.59 9.39 10.76
CA ALA A 137 2.83 9.34 12.00
C ALA A 137 3.58 8.67 13.16
N ALA A 138 4.58 7.82 12.86
CA ALA A 138 5.46 7.19 13.85
C ALA A 138 6.77 7.99 14.07
N GLY A 139 6.86 9.23 13.56
CA GLY A 139 8.03 10.08 13.69
C GLY A 139 9.10 9.89 12.61
N GLY A 140 8.79 9.19 11.53
CA GLY A 140 9.69 9.05 10.37
C GLY A 140 10.02 10.39 9.72
N LYS A 141 11.22 10.52 9.15
CA LYS A 141 11.63 11.70 8.39
C LYS A 141 11.34 11.49 6.91
N GLY A 142 10.51 12.36 6.32
CA GLY A 142 10.21 12.35 4.89
C GLY A 142 11.29 13.03 4.06
N VAL A 143 11.80 12.35 3.02
CA VAL A 143 12.75 12.90 2.04
C VAL A 143 12.24 12.59 0.64
N ALA A 144 11.90 13.63 -0.13
CA ALA A 144 11.50 13.46 -1.52
C ALA A 144 12.73 13.13 -2.39
N GLN A 145 12.55 12.18 -3.31
CA GLN A 145 13.59 11.75 -4.24
C GLN A 145 12.98 11.34 -5.58
N PRO A 146 13.70 11.48 -6.70
CA PRO A 146 13.24 10.95 -7.98
C PRO A 146 13.01 9.45 -7.92
N LEU A 147 12.04 8.93 -8.67
CA LEU A 147 11.82 7.50 -8.78
C LEU A 147 13.05 6.81 -9.37
N SER A 148 13.51 5.73 -8.74
CA SER A 148 14.48 4.81 -9.34
C SER A 148 13.88 4.07 -10.55
N ALA A 149 14.71 3.38 -11.33
CA ALA A 149 14.24 2.52 -12.42
C ALA A 149 13.28 1.43 -11.91
N ARG A 150 13.57 0.85 -10.74
CA ARG A 150 12.72 -0.17 -10.13
C ARG A 150 11.41 0.40 -9.61
N ASP A 151 11.42 1.60 -9.02
CA ASP A 151 10.21 2.27 -8.58
C ASP A 151 9.26 2.54 -9.75
N ARG A 152 9.81 2.98 -10.90
CA ARG A 152 9.03 3.18 -12.14
C ARG A 152 8.46 1.86 -12.65
N GLU A 153 9.28 0.82 -12.76
CA GLU A 153 8.85 -0.51 -13.20
C GLU A 153 7.65 -1.00 -12.37
N ILE A 154 7.72 -0.92 -11.05
CA ILE A 154 6.63 -1.31 -10.15
C ILE A 154 5.39 -0.46 -10.41
N ALA A 155 5.53 0.86 -10.41
CA ALA A 155 4.41 1.78 -10.51
C ALA A 155 3.74 1.76 -11.90
N GLU A 156 4.51 1.65 -12.97
CA GLU A 156 4.01 1.56 -14.35
C GLU A 156 3.35 0.21 -14.65
N ALA A 157 3.77 -0.87 -13.99
CA ALA A 157 3.11 -2.17 -14.11
C ALA A 157 1.77 -2.22 -13.35
N ILE A 158 1.72 -1.65 -12.15
CA ILE A 158 0.57 -1.73 -11.24
C ILE A 158 -0.46 -0.63 -11.53
N GLY A 159 -0.01 0.59 -11.79
CA GLY A 159 -0.86 1.77 -11.93
C GLY A 159 -2.01 1.60 -12.93
N PRO A 160 -1.76 1.19 -14.19
CA PRO A 160 -2.82 0.98 -15.17
C PRO A 160 -3.83 -0.10 -14.77
N VAL A 161 -3.40 -1.13 -14.03
CA VAL A 161 -4.30 -2.19 -13.53
C VAL A 161 -5.27 -1.60 -12.52
N LEU A 162 -4.77 -0.85 -11.54
CA LEU A 162 -5.58 -0.25 -10.49
C LEU A 162 -6.50 0.85 -11.02
N SER A 163 -6.01 1.66 -11.98
CA SER A 163 -6.80 2.71 -12.63
C SER A 163 -8.02 2.13 -13.35
N ARG A 164 -7.85 1.04 -14.11
CA ARG A 164 -8.98 0.35 -14.77
C ARG A 164 -10.03 -0.18 -13.79
N ARG A 165 -9.65 -0.45 -12.55
CA ARG A 165 -10.57 -0.86 -11.47
C ARG A 165 -11.28 0.31 -10.81
N GLY A 166 -10.96 1.55 -11.21
CA GLY A 166 -11.55 2.77 -10.67
C GLY A 166 -10.82 3.35 -9.46
N LEU A 167 -9.56 2.95 -9.27
CA LEU A 167 -8.67 3.53 -8.27
C LEU A 167 -7.86 4.66 -8.91
N LEU A 168 -8.38 5.88 -8.80
CA LEU A 168 -7.79 7.08 -9.40
C LEU A 168 -6.53 7.53 -8.66
N LEU A 169 -6.53 7.41 -7.34
CA LEU A 169 -5.42 7.79 -6.46
C LEU A 169 -4.98 6.60 -5.62
N VAL A 170 -3.72 6.23 -5.73
CA VAL A 170 -3.11 5.10 -5.01
C VAL A 170 -1.74 5.49 -4.48
N GLY A 171 -1.37 4.99 -3.32
CA GLY A 171 -0.03 5.07 -2.76
C GLY A 171 0.60 3.68 -2.69
N LEU A 172 1.68 3.47 -3.43
CA LEU A 172 2.47 2.24 -3.32
C LEU A 172 3.57 2.45 -2.28
N ASP A 173 3.70 1.53 -1.35
CA ASP A 173 4.79 1.52 -0.38
C ASP A 173 5.86 0.52 -0.83
N VAL A 174 7.09 1.03 -0.99
CA VAL A 174 8.23 0.26 -1.54
C VAL A 174 9.45 0.39 -0.64
N ILE A 175 9.95 -0.75 -0.17
CA ILE A 175 11.20 -0.84 0.61
C ILE A 175 12.26 -1.52 -0.25
N GLY A 176 13.34 -0.78 -0.54
CA GLY A 176 14.34 -1.23 -1.52
C GLY A 176 13.67 -1.45 -2.89
N ASP A 177 13.66 -2.70 -3.35
CA ASP A 177 13.09 -3.12 -4.64
C ASP A 177 11.75 -3.85 -4.51
N CYS A 178 11.15 -3.87 -3.30
CA CYS A 178 9.97 -4.65 -3.00
C CYS A 178 8.77 -3.80 -2.60
N LEU A 179 7.63 -4.07 -3.25
CA LEU A 179 6.31 -3.57 -2.87
C LEU A 179 5.88 -4.21 -1.54
N THR A 180 5.41 -3.41 -0.59
CA THR A 180 5.00 -3.85 0.75
C THR A 180 3.54 -3.57 1.08
N GLU A 181 2.92 -2.58 0.41
CA GLU A 181 1.53 -2.18 0.61
C GLU A 181 1.00 -1.39 -0.59
N ILE A 182 -0.31 -1.49 -0.87
CA ILE A 182 -1.02 -0.70 -1.88
C ILE A 182 -2.11 0.08 -1.15
N ASN A 183 -1.87 1.35 -0.89
CA ASN A 183 -2.78 2.22 -0.14
C ASN A 183 -3.80 2.84 -1.10
N VAL A 184 -5.09 2.55 -0.89
CA VAL A 184 -6.18 2.99 -1.76
C VAL A 184 -7.13 3.99 -1.10
N THR A 185 -7.00 4.17 0.21
CA THR A 185 -7.82 5.09 1.00
C THR A 185 -7.03 6.33 1.37
N SER A 186 -7.21 7.42 0.62
CA SER A 186 -6.61 8.75 0.88
C SER A 186 -5.10 8.69 1.18
N PRO A 187 -4.26 8.14 0.29
CA PRO A 187 -2.82 8.14 0.52
C PRO A 187 -2.30 9.57 0.65
N THR A 188 -1.41 9.78 1.61
CA THR A 188 -0.79 11.07 1.94
C THR A 188 0.53 11.28 1.18
N CYS A 189 1.23 12.38 1.48
CA CYS A 189 2.54 12.80 0.98
C CYS A 189 2.53 13.76 -0.22
N PHE A 190 1.39 14.33 -0.57
CA PHE A 190 1.29 15.36 -1.61
C PHE A 190 2.14 16.57 -1.27
N GLN A 191 1.93 17.13 -0.07
CA GLN A 191 2.57 18.36 0.37
C GLN A 191 4.08 18.18 0.49
N GLU A 192 4.53 17.11 1.14
CA GLU A 192 5.94 16.84 1.36
C GLU A 192 6.71 16.65 0.05
N ILE A 193 6.09 16.00 -0.94
CA ILE A 193 6.69 15.83 -2.27
C ILE A 193 6.75 17.19 -2.98
N THR A 194 5.65 17.94 -2.99
CA THR A 194 5.58 19.25 -3.65
C THR A 194 6.59 20.23 -3.09
N ASP A 195 6.64 20.37 -1.74
CA ASP A 195 7.53 21.31 -1.07
C ASP A 195 9.02 21.03 -1.32
N GLN A 196 9.39 19.75 -1.43
CA GLN A 196 10.79 19.35 -1.56
C GLN A 196 11.24 19.22 -3.03
N SER A 197 10.34 18.86 -3.96
CA SER A 197 10.70 18.62 -5.36
C SER A 197 10.31 19.76 -6.31
N GLY A 198 9.38 20.62 -5.92
CA GLY A 198 8.76 21.62 -6.77
C GLY A 198 7.73 21.04 -7.75
N PHE A 199 7.48 19.73 -7.76
CA PHE A 199 6.47 19.11 -8.61
C PHE A 199 5.08 19.28 -7.99
N ASP A 200 4.14 19.85 -8.71
CA ASP A 200 2.77 20.08 -8.25
C ASP A 200 1.94 18.78 -8.35
N VAL A 201 1.95 18.00 -7.27
CA VAL A 201 1.20 16.76 -7.16
C VAL A 201 -0.32 17.01 -7.16
N ALA A 202 -0.75 18.13 -6.58
CA ALA A 202 -2.17 18.49 -6.51
C ALA A 202 -2.71 18.83 -7.90
N ALA A 203 -1.96 19.58 -8.73
CA ALA A 203 -2.35 19.85 -10.11
C ALA A 203 -2.52 18.55 -10.91
N MET A 204 -1.54 17.61 -10.83
CA MET A 204 -1.65 16.31 -11.49
C MET A 204 -2.91 15.53 -11.05
N PHE A 205 -3.27 15.61 -9.76
CA PHE A 205 -4.47 14.96 -9.26
C PHE A 205 -5.75 15.61 -9.80
N ILE A 206 -5.83 16.93 -9.81
CA ILE A 206 -6.99 17.67 -10.35
C ILE A 206 -7.17 17.40 -11.83
N ASP A 207 -6.08 17.44 -12.62
CA ASP A 207 -6.12 17.12 -14.05
C ASP A 207 -6.65 15.70 -14.31
N ALA A 208 -6.20 14.72 -13.54
CA ALA A 208 -6.67 13.35 -13.63
C ALA A 208 -8.15 13.21 -13.23
N LEU A 209 -8.59 13.96 -12.22
CA LEU A 209 -9.99 13.98 -11.75
C LEU A 209 -10.90 14.60 -12.83
N GLU A 210 -10.47 15.70 -13.45
CA GLU A 210 -11.21 16.34 -14.55
C GLU A 210 -11.30 15.44 -15.77
N ALA A 211 -10.19 14.80 -16.17
CA ALA A 211 -10.17 13.82 -17.25
C ALA A 211 -11.10 12.63 -16.97
N ALA A 212 -11.06 12.09 -15.76
CA ALA A 212 -11.95 10.99 -15.36
C ALA A 212 -13.44 11.39 -15.39
N ARG A 213 -13.75 12.67 -15.17
CA ARG A 213 -15.10 13.20 -15.29
C ARG A 213 -15.60 13.19 -16.73
N MET A 214 -14.73 13.41 -17.71
CA MET A 214 -15.10 13.50 -19.12
C MET A 214 -15.27 12.14 -19.79
N THR A 215 -14.59 11.09 -19.31
CA THR A 215 -14.51 9.78 -19.97
C THR A 215 -15.59 8.78 -19.56
N SER A 216 -16.48 9.09 -18.62
CA SER A 216 -17.61 8.22 -18.28
C SER A 216 -18.86 8.61 -19.06
N PRO A 217 -19.34 7.80 -20.02
CA PRO A 217 -20.66 8.01 -20.60
C PRO A 217 -21.74 7.81 -19.55
N LEU A 218 -22.76 8.65 -19.58
CA LEU A 218 -24.09 8.37 -19.01
C LEU A 218 -24.78 7.27 -19.85
N SER A 219 -24.19 6.10 -20.03
CA SER A 219 -24.76 5.02 -20.84
C SER A 219 -24.70 3.72 -20.05
N GLY A 220 -25.82 3.38 -19.46
CA GLY A 220 -26.03 2.12 -18.74
C GLY A 220 -27.44 2.02 -18.17
N LEU A 221 -28.44 2.66 -18.80
CA LEU A 221 -29.86 2.52 -18.40
C LEU A 221 -30.75 1.91 -19.50
N ASP A 222 -30.19 1.48 -20.65
CA ASP A 222 -31.00 0.97 -21.76
C ASP A 222 -30.52 -0.43 -22.21
N ASP A 223 -30.45 -1.44 -21.33
CA ASP A 223 -30.31 -2.82 -21.81
C ASP A 223 -30.74 -3.88 -20.77
N GLU A 224 -31.85 -3.67 -20.07
CA GLU A 224 -32.57 -4.78 -19.41
C GLU A 224 -34.09 -4.56 -19.46
N MET A 225 -34.66 -4.48 -20.67
CA MET A 225 -36.08 -4.72 -20.91
C MET A 225 -36.29 -5.22 -22.36
N THR A 226 -35.92 -6.47 -22.62
CA THR A 226 -36.60 -7.33 -23.60
C THR A 226 -36.49 -8.78 -23.21
#